data_63177bf6c1d4e1e064b14cbdc5b4ccb3
#
_entry.id   63177bf6c1d4e1e064b14cbdc5b4ccb3
#
_cell.length_a   1.000
_cell.length_b   1.000
_cell.length_c   1.000
_cell.angle_alpha   90.00
_cell.angle_beta   90.00
_cell.angle_gamma   90.00
#
_symmetry.space_group_name_H-M   'P 1'
#
loop_
_entity.id
_entity.type
_entity.pdbx_description
1 polymer ?
#
loop_
_entity_poly.entity_id
_entity_poly.type
_entity_poly.pdbx_seq_one_letter_code
_entity_poly.pdbx_strand_id
1 'polypeptide(L)'
;SKFNYFKINKSKKIRYLKYNQKNKAYIVFLHGFMSDLEGKKPKAFLNFAKKNKLGFLALEYSGHGKSSGKFTNGNISKWTKETTLLIKKIVKKNKIILVGSSMGSWIALNQFKFFRGQITGFLGIGSAPEFL
;
A
#
# COMPACT_ATOMS: atom_id res chain seq x y z
N SER A 1 -4.25 6.46 -15.06
CA SER A 1 -4.17 5.36 -14.09
C SER A 1 -5.56 5.03 -13.58
N LYS A 2 -5.93 3.77 -13.70
CA LYS A 2 -7.23 3.27 -13.28
C LYS A 2 -7.13 2.55 -11.96
N PHE A 3 -8.22 2.63 -11.20
CA PHE A 3 -8.38 1.78 -10.03
C PHE A 3 -8.70 0.37 -10.49
N ASN A 4 -8.14 -0.60 -9.80
CA ASN A 4 -8.35 -2.01 -10.03
C ASN A 4 -8.81 -2.68 -8.74
N TYR A 5 -9.32 -3.90 -8.87
CA TYR A 5 -9.70 -4.70 -7.70
C TYR A 5 -8.97 -6.02 -7.72
N PHE A 6 -8.46 -6.40 -6.56
CA PHE A 6 -7.80 -7.68 -6.35
C PHE A 6 -8.70 -8.55 -5.47
N LYS A 7 -9.11 -9.70 -5.98
CA LYS A 7 -9.94 -10.63 -5.21
C LYS A 7 -9.06 -11.44 -4.26
N ILE A 8 -9.32 -11.29 -2.96
CA ILE A 8 -8.67 -12.10 -1.95
C ILE A 8 -9.37 -13.45 -1.84
N ASN A 9 -10.71 -13.43 -1.95
CA ASN A 9 -11.52 -14.64 -1.97
C ASN A 9 -12.84 -14.34 -2.71
N LYS A 10 -13.81 -15.28 -2.69
CA LYS A 10 -15.05 -15.14 -3.44
C LYS A 10 -15.84 -13.88 -3.08
N SER A 11 -15.80 -13.44 -1.83
CA SER A 11 -16.62 -12.35 -1.34
C SER A 11 -15.84 -11.08 -1.00
N LYS A 12 -14.51 -11.10 -1.14
CA LYS A 12 -13.68 -10.01 -0.66
C LYS A 12 -12.72 -9.52 -1.72
N LYS A 13 -12.76 -8.21 -1.99
CA LYS A 13 -11.85 -7.59 -2.95
C LYS A 13 -11.27 -6.30 -2.39
N ILE A 14 -10.06 -6.01 -2.79
CA ILE A 14 -9.28 -4.84 -2.37
C ILE A 14 -9.08 -3.93 -3.57
N ARG A 15 -9.46 -2.66 -3.43
CA ARG A 15 -9.22 -1.69 -4.50
C ARG A 15 -7.77 -1.22 -4.43
N TYR A 16 -7.15 -1.10 -5.59
CA TYR A 16 -5.77 -0.63 -5.64
C TYR A 16 -5.51 0.19 -6.91
N LEU A 17 -4.42 0.90 -6.87
CA LEU A 17 -3.96 1.76 -7.95
C LEU A 17 -2.52 1.38 -8.23
N LYS A 18 -2.18 1.14 -9.49
CA LYS A 18 -0.82 0.77 -9.86
C LYS A 18 -0.32 1.54 -11.09
N TYR A 19 0.98 1.67 -11.17
CA TYR A 19 1.67 2.15 -12.34
C TYR A 19 2.89 1.27 -12.52
N ASN A 20 2.90 0.44 -13.55
CA ASN A 20 3.97 -0.55 -13.75
C ASN A 20 5.18 0.07 -14.44
N GLN A 21 6.37 -0.25 -13.91
CA GLN A 21 7.65 0.07 -14.53
C GLN A 21 8.57 -1.13 -14.39
N LYS A 22 8.87 -1.76 -15.52
CA LYS A 22 9.69 -2.97 -15.55
C LYS A 22 11.11 -2.68 -15.06
N ASN A 23 11.61 -3.52 -14.16
CA ASN A 23 12.97 -3.43 -13.63
C ASN A 23 13.28 -2.12 -12.90
N LYS A 24 12.27 -1.50 -12.32
CA LYS A 24 12.44 -0.27 -11.53
C LYS A 24 11.92 -0.50 -10.11
N ALA A 25 12.37 0.33 -9.19
CA ALA A 25 11.81 0.30 -7.84
C ALA A 25 10.37 0.76 -7.86
N TYR A 26 9.55 0.21 -6.98
CA TYR A 26 8.15 0.59 -6.81
C TYR A 26 7.97 1.37 -5.53
N ILE A 27 7.31 2.51 -5.63
CA ILE A 27 6.81 3.21 -4.45
C ILE A 27 5.52 2.50 -4.04
N VAL A 28 5.46 2.00 -2.81
CA VAL A 28 4.26 1.38 -2.26
C VAL A 28 3.71 2.31 -1.19
N PHE A 29 2.56 2.92 -1.48
CA PHE A 29 1.92 3.89 -0.60
C PHE A 29 0.85 3.20 0.25
N LEU A 30 0.94 3.37 1.56
CA LEU A 30 0.02 2.75 2.53
C LEU A 30 -0.68 3.85 3.33
N HIS A 31 -2.01 3.95 3.12
CA HIS A 31 -2.81 5.03 3.70
C HIS A 31 -3.02 4.85 5.21
N GLY A 32 -3.47 5.93 5.84
CA GLY A 32 -3.72 5.96 7.27
C GLY A 32 -5.10 5.43 7.66
N PHE A 33 -5.36 5.51 8.94
CA PHE A 33 -6.58 5.06 9.58
C PHE A 33 -7.80 5.75 8.97
N MET A 34 -8.82 4.96 8.58
CA MET A 34 -10.06 5.45 7.99
C MET A 34 -9.87 6.32 6.74
N SER A 35 -8.76 6.15 6.03
CA SER A 35 -8.49 6.89 4.82
C SER A 35 -8.78 6.05 3.57
N ASP A 36 -8.44 6.57 2.40
CA ASP A 36 -8.65 5.90 1.12
C ASP A 36 -7.61 6.36 0.10
N LEU A 37 -7.79 5.99 -1.17
CA LEU A 37 -6.87 6.34 -2.25
C LEU A 37 -7.25 7.62 -3.00
N GLU A 38 -8.34 8.29 -2.63
CA GLU A 38 -8.80 9.45 -3.37
C GLU A 38 -8.29 10.77 -2.82
N GLY A 39 -7.43 10.72 -1.82
CA GLY A 39 -6.83 11.90 -1.24
C GLY A 39 -5.66 12.45 -2.04
N LYS A 40 -5.09 13.54 -1.54
CA LYS A 40 -3.97 14.23 -2.21
C LYS A 40 -2.67 13.47 -2.15
N LYS A 41 -2.39 12.77 -1.04
CA LYS A 41 -1.11 12.07 -0.86
C LYS A 41 -0.90 10.93 -1.85
N PRO A 42 -1.85 10.00 -2.03
CA PRO A 42 -1.65 8.95 -3.01
C PRO A 42 -1.41 9.50 -4.41
N LYS A 43 -2.17 10.53 -4.80
CA LYS A 43 -2.03 11.16 -6.11
C LYS A 43 -0.66 11.80 -6.27
N ALA A 44 -0.18 12.49 -5.24
CA ALA A 44 1.13 13.15 -5.28
C ALA A 44 2.25 12.13 -5.48
N PHE A 45 2.21 11.00 -4.76
CA PHE A 45 3.23 9.97 -4.90
C PHE A 45 3.13 9.24 -6.24
N LEU A 46 1.92 9.05 -6.75
CA LEU A 46 1.75 8.48 -8.09
C LEU A 46 2.38 9.39 -9.14
N ASN A 47 2.13 10.69 -9.07
CA ASN A 47 2.69 11.65 -10.01
C ASN A 47 4.22 11.70 -9.91
N PHE A 48 4.74 11.64 -8.70
CA PHE A 48 6.19 11.56 -8.47
C PHE A 48 6.77 10.32 -9.13
N ALA A 49 6.15 9.17 -8.94
CA ALA A 49 6.59 7.91 -9.54
C ALA A 49 6.63 8.02 -11.06
N LYS A 50 5.55 8.53 -11.67
CA LYS A 50 5.48 8.70 -13.13
C LYS A 50 6.59 9.61 -13.64
N LYS A 51 6.80 10.74 -12.97
CA LYS A 51 7.81 11.72 -13.34
C LYS A 51 9.22 11.13 -13.29
N ASN A 52 9.47 10.26 -12.33
CA ASN A 52 10.79 9.67 -12.10
C ASN A 52 10.93 8.26 -12.67
N LYS A 53 9.95 7.82 -13.45
CA LYS A 53 9.96 6.50 -14.10
C LYS A 53 10.12 5.36 -13.10
N LEU A 54 9.43 5.47 -11.96
CA LEU A 54 9.36 4.43 -10.95
C LEU A 54 8.00 3.74 -11.00
N GLY A 55 7.93 2.51 -10.51
CA GLY A 55 6.66 1.84 -10.35
C GLY A 55 5.89 2.41 -9.16
N PHE A 56 4.60 2.15 -9.12
CA PHE A 56 3.74 2.63 -8.03
C PHE A 56 2.68 1.60 -7.69
N LEU A 57 2.42 1.45 -6.41
CA LEU A 57 1.31 0.65 -5.90
C LEU A 57 0.73 1.33 -4.67
N ALA A 58 -0.57 1.46 -4.63
CA ALA A 58 -1.29 1.88 -3.43
C ALA A 58 -2.56 1.07 -3.32
N LEU A 59 -2.99 0.75 -2.12
CA LEU A 59 -4.20 -0.05 -1.93
C LEU A 59 -5.04 0.53 -0.79
N GLU A 60 -6.34 0.20 -0.84
CA GLU A 60 -7.25 0.46 0.27
C GLU A 60 -7.45 -0.86 1.00
N TYR A 61 -7.10 -0.88 2.29
CA TYR A 61 -7.29 -2.10 3.10
C TYR A 61 -8.78 -2.45 3.19
N SER A 62 -9.08 -3.70 3.53
CA SER A 62 -10.48 -4.08 3.76
C SER A 62 -11.12 -3.13 4.78
N GLY A 63 -12.40 -2.83 4.57
CA GLY A 63 -13.13 -1.90 5.41
C GLY A 63 -12.83 -0.43 5.18
N HIS A 64 -12.00 -0.11 4.17
CA HIS A 64 -11.63 1.27 3.82
C HIS A 64 -12.01 1.57 2.37
N GLY A 65 -12.41 2.80 2.11
CA GLY A 65 -12.73 3.28 0.77
C GLY A 65 -13.72 2.37 0.07
N LYS A 66 -13.35 1.92 -1.13
CA LYS A 66 -14.20 1.04 -1.94
C LYS A 66 -13.85 -0.45 -1.79
N SER A 67 -12.91 -0.78 -0.94
CA SER A 67 -12.59 -2.18 -0.66
C SER A 67 -13.69 -2.83 0.17
N SER A 68 -13.83 -4.16 0.04
CA SER A 68 -14.84 -4.94 0.74
C SER A 68 -14.63 -4.94 2.25
N GLY A 69 -15.68 -5.29 2.96
CA GLY A 69 -15.62 -5.53 4.41
C GLY A 69 -16.05 -4.34 5.23
N LYS A 70 -16.14 -4.57 6.52
CA LYS A 70 -16.47 -3.54 7.51
C LYS A 70 -15.20 -3.14 8.23
N PHE A 71 -15.03 -1.84 8.43
CA PHE A 71 -13.89 -1.31 9.15
C PHE A 71 -13.73 -1.97 10.53
N THR A 72 -14.85 -2.17 11.24
CA THR A 72 -14.83 -2.76 12.59
C THR A 72 -14.35 -4.21 12.63
N ASN A 73 -14.32 -4.90 11.49
CA ASN A 73 -13.84 -6.28 11.41
C ASN A 73 -12.36 -6.38 11.05
N GLY A 74 -11.68 -5.25 10.93
CA GLY A 74 -10.28 -5.23 10.54
C GLY A 74 -9.33 -4.98 11.69
N ASN A 75 -8.05 -5.19 11.45
CA ASN A 75 -6.96 -4.86 12.35
C ASN A 75 -5.68 -4.76 11.55
N ILE A 76 -4.62 -4.26 12.17
CA ILE A 76 -3.34 -4.06 11.49
C ILE A 76 -2.78 -5.37 10.93
N SER A 77 -2.93 -6.48 11.66
CA SER A 77 -2.45 -7.78 11.19
C SER A 77 -3.14 -8.20 9.90
N LYS A 78 -4.45 -8.05 9.83
CA LYS A 78 -5.23 -8.38 8.64
C LYS A 78 -4.84 -7.48 7.46
N TRP A 79 -4.74 -6.18 7.69
CA TRP A 79 -4.38 -5.22 6.64
C TRP A 79 -2.94 -5.41 6.17
N THR A 80 -2.05 -5.83 7.07
CA THR A 80 -0.68 -6.20 6.70
C THR A 80 -0.67 -7.37 5.73
N LYS A 81 -1.47 -8.41 5.98
CA LYS A 81 -1.56 -9.58 5.10
C LYS A 81 -2.08 -9.20 3.72
N GLU A 82 -3.11 -8.36 3.67
CA GLU A 82 -3.67 -7.89 2.41
C GLU A 82 -2.62 -7.15 1.59
N THR A 83 -1.85 -6.29 2.25
CA THR A 83 -0.77 -5.54 1.64
C THR A 83 0.30 -6.47 1.09
N THR A 84 0.72 -7.46 1.89
CA THR A 84 1.75 -8.42 1.48
C THR A 84 1.33 -9.18 0.23
N LEU A 85 0.09 -9.64 0.18
CA LEU A 85 -0.42 -10.36 -0.99
C LEU A 85 -0.37 -9.51 -2.25
N LEU A 86 -0.77 -8.25 -2.13
CA LEU A 86 -0.81 -7.36 -3.28
C LEU A 86 0.58 -6.96 -3.75
N ILE A 87 1.49 -6.71 -2.82
CA ILE A 87 2.89 -6.43 -3.18
C ILE A 87 3.48 -7.59 -3.95
N LYS A 88 3.29 -8.82 -3.47
CA LYS A 88 3.79 -10.01 -4.18
C LYS A 88 3.26 -10.08 -5.60
N LYS A 89 1.98 -9.78 -5.78
CA LYS A 89 1.33 -9.87 -7.10
C LYS A 89 1.80 -8.79 -8.06
N ILE A 90 1.92 -7.55 -7.59
CA ILE A 90 2.15 -6.38 -8.46
C ILE A 90 3.63 -6.04 -8.55
N VAL A 91 4.32 -5.96 -7.43
CA VAL A 91 5.73 -5.53 -7.39
C VAL A 91 6.67 -6.67 -7.77
N LYS A 92 6.29 -7.89 -7.43
CA LYS A 92 7.08 -9.09 -7.71
C LYS A 92 8.47 -8.97 -7.08
N LYS A 93 9.54 -9.07 -7.87
CA LYS A 93 10.92 -9.04 -7.36
C LYS A 93 11.58 -7.67 -7.44
N ASN A 94 10.84 -6.65 -7.87
CA ASN A 94 11.40 -5.31 -7.96
C ASN A 94 11.66 -4.73 -6.57
N LYS A 95 12.56 -3.77 -6.50
CA LYS A 95 12.86 -3.08 -5.24
C LYS A 95 11.65 -2.29 -4.78
N ILE A 96 11.54 -2.10 -3.47
CA ILE A 96 10.39 -1.47 -2.83
C ILE A 96 10.85 -0.24 -2.04
N ILE A 97 10.14 0.86 -2.23
CA ILE A 97 10.25 2.06 -1.40
C ILE A 97 8.91 2.19 -0.71
N LEU A 98 8.89 1.96 0.59
CA LEU A 98 7.65 2.03 1.36
C LEU A 98 7.36 3.46 1.79
N VAL A 99 6.12 3.89 1.61
CA VAL A 99 5.64 5.18 2.11
C VAL A 99 4.39 4.93 2.93
N GLY A 100 4.47 5.16 4.22
CA GLY A 100 3.34 4.95 5.13
C GLY A 100 2.86 6.26 5.72
N SER A 101 1.55 6.49 5.68
CA SER A 101 0.92 7.66 6.27
C SER A 101 0.22 7.26 7.55
N SER A 102 0.62 7.84 8.68
CA SER A 102 0.01 7.57 9.98
C SER A 102 0.06 6.06 10.29
N MET A 103 -1.09 5.42 10.50
CA MET A 103 -1.18 3.96 10.74
C MET A 103 -0.52 3.15 9.62
N GLY A 104 -0.53 3.67 8.39
CA GLY A 104 0.12 3.01 7.26
C GLY A 104 1.61 2.78 7.49
N SER A 105 2.26 3.58 8.35
CA SER A 105 3.66 3.39 8.71
C SER A 105 3.88 2.05 9.44
N TRP A 106 2.93 1.64 10.27
CA TRP A 106 3.01 0.37 10.99
C TRP A 106 2.84 -0.81 10.05
N ILE A 107 1.90 -0.69 9.11
CA ILE A 107 1.69 -1.71 8.09
C ILE A 107 2.94 -1.82 7.22
N ALA A 108 3.56 -0.68 6.90
CA ALA A 108 4.82 -0.65 6.15
C ALA A 108 5.94 -1.35 6.90
N LEU A 109 6.12 -1.04 8.18
CA LEU A 109 7.16 -1.67 9.00
C LEU A 109 6.99 -3.18 9.07
N ASN A 110 5.75 -3.65 9.11
CA ASN A 110 5.47 -5.09 9.12
C ASN A 110 5.87 -5.78 7.82
N GLN A 111 6.00 -5.05 6.72
CA GLN A 111 6.41 -5.63 5.44
C GLN A 111 7.89 -6.06 5.44
N PHE A 112 8.71 -5.50 6.33
CA PHE A 112 10.12 -5.90 6.43
C PHE A 112 10.29 -7.39 6.74
N LYS A 113 9.32 -8.01 7.40
CA LYS A 113 9.36 -9.46 7.67
C LYS A 113 9.32 -10.29 6.40
N PHE A 114 8.69 -9.77 5.34
CA PHE A 114 8.42 -10.54 4.13
C PHE A 114 9.28 -10.12 2.94
N PHE A 115 9.77 -8.88 2.94
CA PHE A 115 10.48 -8.32 1.78
C PHE A 115 11.82 -7.70 2.15
N ARG A 116 12.48 -8.26 3.17
CA ARG A 116 13.71 -7.68 3.71
C ARG A 116 14.75 -7.36 2.63
N GLY A 117 14.98 -8.26 1.69
CA GLY A 117 15.97 -8.06 0.64
C GLY A 117 15.53 -7.13 -0.48
N GLN A 118 14.25 -6.77 -0.53
CA GLN A 118 13.71 -5.92 -1.59
C GLN A 118 13.51 -4.47 -1.15
N ILE A 119 13.30 -4.22 0.14
CA ILE A 119 13.00 -2.87 0.63
C ILE A 119 14.27 -2.06 0.69
N THR A 120 14.30 -0.96 -0.08
CA THR A 120 15.46 -0.07 -0.15
C THR A 120 15.22 1.28 0.51
N GLY A 121 13.99 1.58 0.89
CA GLY A 121 13.69 2.85 1.56
C GLY A 121 12.35 2.80 2.26
N PHE A 122 12.22 3.65 3.27
CA PHE A 122 10.99 3.78 4.03
C PHE A 122 10.80 5.25 4.43
N LEU A 123 9.60 5.78 4.19
CA LEU A 123 9.21 7.13 4.58
C LEU A 123 7.92 7.05 5.38
N GLY A 124 7.95 7.51 6.62
CA GLY A 124 6.75 7.64 7.44
C GLY A 124 6.30 9.09 7.44
N ILE A 125 5.02 9.31 7.17
CA ILE A 125 4.43 10.65 7.13
C ILE A 125 3.39 10.76 8.23
N GLY A 126 3.51 11.79 9.09
CA GLY A 126 2.55 12.02 10.14
C GLY A 126 2.38 10.82 11.07
N SER A 127 3.44 10.05 11.28
CA SER A 127 3.40 8.89 12.16
C SER A 127 3.13 9.32 13.58
N ALA A 128 2.08 8.76 14.19
CA ALA A 128 1.66 9.17 15.51
C ALA A 128 2.33 8.33 16.60
N PRO A 129 2.96 8.96 17.58
CA PRO A 129 3.59 8.22 18.68
C PRO A 129 2.63 7.32 19.46
N GLU A 130 1.36 7.66 19.48
CA GLU A 130 0.36 6.87 20.19
C GLU A 130 0.12 5.49 19.61
N PHE A 131 0.65 5.21 18.43
CA PHE A 131 0.62 3.86 17.88
C PHE A 131 1.74 2.99 18.44
N LEU A 132 2.63 3.58 19.17
CA LEU A 132 3.69 2.86 19.86
C LEU A 132 3.15 2.28 21.14
#